data_c4123d9e07a8bdd9a01837ddf2e5508e
#
_entry.id   c4123d9e07a8bdd9a01837ddf2e5508e
#
_cell.length_a   1.000
_cell.length_b   1.000
_cell.length_c   1.000
_cell.angle_alpha   90.00
_cell.angle_beta   90.00
_cell.angle_gamma   90.00
#
_symmetry.space_group_name_H-M   'P 1'
#
loop_
_entity.id
_entity.type
_entity.pdbx_description
1 polymer ?
#
loop_
_entity_poly.entity_id
_entity_poly.type
_entity_poly.pdbx_seq_one_letter_code
_entity_poly.pdbx_strand_id
1 'polypeptide(L)'
;MQSSLIGKIEKAKLYAQEKNRVTFTEFSVKFRGENDTYDVSYRDDKWNCSCNFFSGWGTCSHTMALEKMVEDMLPEQALITKFNAVP
;
A
#
# COMPACT_ATOMS: atom_id res chain seq x y z
N MET A 1 22.95 27.81 -5.68
CA MET A 1 21.52 27.51 -5.67
C MET A 1 21.21 26.19 -6.41
N GLN A 2 21.66 26.08 -7.63
CA GLN A 2 21.45 24.84 -8.37
C GLN A 2 22.16 23.64 -7.76
N SER A 3 23.31 23.86 -7.17
CA SER A 3 24.04 22.74 -6.55
C SER A 3 23.26 22.15 -5.39
N SER A 4 22.57 23.00 -4.60
CA SER A 4 21.73 22.49 -3.51
C SER A 4 20.56 21.68 -4.07
N LEU A 5 19.96 22.15 -5.14
CA LEU A 5 18.85 21.43 -5.74
C LEU A 5 19.33 20.11 -6.37
N ILE A 6 20.47 20.13 -7.04
CA ILE A 6 21.02 18.92 -7.63
C ILE A 6 21.30 17.89 -6.55
N GLY A 7 21.86 18.30 -5.41
CA GLY A 7 22.10 17.40 -4.31
C GLY A 7 20.82 16.80 -3.76
N LYS A 8 19.75 17.59 -3.70
CA LYS A 8 18.46 17.07 -3.25
C LYS A 8 17.87 16.07 -4.24
N ILE A 9 18.03 16.31 -5.52
CA ILE A 9 17.54 15.40 -6.56
C ILE A 9 18.28 14.06 -6.48
N GLU A 10 19.59 14.12 -6.31
CA GLU A 10 20.38 12.88 -6.19
C GLU A 10 19.99 12.09 -4.94
N LYS A 11 19.82 12.77 -3.82
CA LYS A 11 19.41 12.12 -2.59
C LYS A 11 18.01 11.51 -2.73
N ALA A 12 17.11 12.21 -3.43
CA ALA A 12 15.75 11.70 -3.66
C ALA A 12 15.77 10.40 -4.46
N LYS A 13 16.66 10.31 -5.44
CA LYS A 13 16.79 9.09 -6.23
C LYS A 13 17.24 7.91 -5.38
N LEU A 14 18.15 8.17 -4.46
CA LEU A 14 18.63 7.12 -3.55
C LEU A 14 17.51 6.70 -2.59
N TYR A 15 16.82 7.66 -2.01
CA TYR A 15 15.72 7.37 -1.10
C TYR A 15 14.61 6.56 -1.79
N ALA A 16 14.35 6.87 -3.06
CA ALA A 16 13.27 6.21 -3.80
C ALA A 16 13.53 4.72 -3.99
N GLN A 17 14.76 4.29 -3.88
CA GLN A 17 15.10 2.88 -3.96
C GLN A 17 14.92 2.14 -2.65
N GLU A 18 14.68 2.88 -1.57
CA GLU A 18 14.56 2.31 -0.23
C GLU A 18 13.15 2.52 0.28
N LYS A 19 12.24 1.73 -0.25
CA LYS A 19 10.80 1.90 0.02
C LYS A 19 10.46 1.71 1.49
N ASN A 20 11.28 0.98 2.22
CA ASN A 20 11.07 0.75 3.65
C ASN A 20 11.30 2.00 4.50
N ARG A 21 11.76 3.09 3.89
CA ARG A 21 11.85 4.37 4.60
C ARG A 21 10.49 5.00 4.84
N VAL A 22 9.47 4.55 4.11
CA VAL A 22 8.14 5.12 4.19
C VAL A 22 7.21 4.11 4.84
N THR A 23 6.43 4.55 5.80
CA THR A 23 5.39 3.71 6.41
C THR A 23 4.06 4.42 6.23
N PHE A 24 3.13 3.75 5.60
CA PHE A 24 1.78 4.29 5.46
C PHE A 24 1.06 4.21 6.80
N THR A 25 0.44 5.30 7.19
CA THR A 25 -0.42 5.30 8.36
C THR A 25 -1.89 5.22 7.94
N GLU A 26 -2.24 5.96 6.91
CA GLU A 26 -3.57 5.93 6.29
C GLU A 26 -3.41 6.20 4.81
N PHE A 27 -4.26 5.63 4.01
CA PHE A 27 -4.26 5.94 2.57
C PHE A 27 -5.60 5.56 1.96
N SER A 28 -5.82 6.11 0.76
CA SER A 28 -6.98 5.77 -0.06
C SER A 28 -6.52 5.78 -1.50
N VAL A 29 -6.83 4.76 -2.25
CA VAL A 29 -6.40 4.64 -3.64
C VAL A 29 -7.55 4.17 -4.50
N LYS A 30 -7.42 4.39 -5.80
CA LYS A 30 -8.28 3.77 -6.80
C LYS A 30 -7.56 2.54 -7.32
N PHE A 31 -8.20 1.40 -7.23
CA PHE A 31 -7.63 0.14 -7.69
C PHE A 31 -8.40 -0.31 -8.92
N ARG A 32 -7.73 -0.36 -10.06
CA ARG A 32 -8.37 -0.80 -11.29
C ARG A 32 -8.34 -2.32 -11.34
N GLY A 33 -9.51 -2.93 -11.13
CA GLY A 33 -9.67 -4.37 -11.25
C GLY A 33 -9.91 -4.77 -12.69
N GLU A 34 -10.40 -5.98 -12.89
CA GLU A 34 -10.63 -6.49 -14.24
C GLU A 34 -11.85 -5.85 -14.88
N ASN A 35 -12.89 -5.63 -14.11
CA ASN A 35 -14.17 -5.17 -14.66
C ASN A 35 -14.55 -3.77 -14.22
N ASP A 36 -13.92 -3.26 -13.18
CA ASP A 36 -14.31 -1.98 -12.61
C ASP A 36 -13.15 -1.41 -11.81
N THR A 37 -13.31 -0.16 -11.39
CA THR A 37 -12.35 0.49 -10.51
C THR A 37 -12.95 0.59 -9.12
N TYR A 38 -12.19 0.22 -8.13
CA TYR A 38 -12.66 0.15 -6.75
C TYR A 38 -11.88 1.13 -5.87
N ASP A 39 -12.55 1.58 -4.81
CA ASP A 39 -11.89 2.41 -3.80
C ASP A 39 -11.36 1.50 -2.71
N VAL A 40 -10.06 1.53 -2.50
CA VAL A 40 -9.41 0.74 -1.46
C VAL A 40 -8.75 1.71 -0.50
N SER A 41 -8.96 1.50 0.79
CA SER A 41 -8.38 2.38 1.79
C SER A 41 -7.94 1.60 3.02
N TYR A 42 -7.05 2.22 3.78
CA TYR A 42 -6.60 1.70 5.06
C TYR A 42 -6.63 2.88 6.04
N ARG A 43 -7.43 2.77 7.09
CA ARG A 43 -7.59 3.82 8.11
C ARG A 43 -7.92 3.16 9.44
N ASP A 44 -7.41 3.72 10.51
CA ASP A 44 -7.72 3.25 11.87
C ASP A 44 -7.47 1.75 12.01
N ASP A 45 -6.37 1.29 11.42
CA ASP A 45 -5.95 -0.12 11.45
C ASP A 45 -6.93 -1.04 10.73
N LYS A 46 -7.72 -0.49 9.82
CA LYS A 46 -8.72 -1.28 9.08
C LYS A 46 -8.62 -1.03 7.60
N TRP A 47 -8.69 -2.12 6.85
CA TRP A 47 -8.82 -2.06 5.40
C TRP A 47 -10.26 -1.88 5.00
N ASN A 48 -10.49 -1.28 3.84
CA ASN A 48 -11.82 -1.17 3.26
C ASN A 48 -11.72 -1.24 1.75
N CYS A 49 -12.69 -1.85 1.12
CA CYS A 49 -12.77 -1.90 -0.34
C CYS A 49 -14.24 -1.81 -0.74
N SER A 50 -14.50 -1.15 -1.83
CA SER A 50 -15.88 -0.93 -2.28
C SER A 50 -16.47 -2.13 -3.02
N CYS A 51 -15.73 -3.22 -3.20
CA CYS A 51 -16.24 -4.37 -3.92
C CYS A 51 -17.18 -5.20 -3.03
N ASN A 52 -18.03 -5.99 -3.68
CA ASN A 52 -19.03 -6.79 -2.97
C ASN A 52 -18.41 -7.91 -2.15
N PHE A 53 -17.32 -8.47 -2.62
CA PHE A 53 -16.68 -9.58 -1.91
C PHE A 53 -16.18 -9.11 -0.55
N PHE A 54 -15.60 -7.91 -0.50
CA PHE A 54 -15.08 -7.37 0.74
C PHE A 54 -16.19 -7.19 1.77
N SER A 55 -17.37 -6.76 1.34
CA SER A 55 -18.47 -6.52 2.28
C SER A 55 -18.91 -7.79 2.99
N GLY A 56 -18.71 -8.95 2.37
CA GLY A 56 -19.09 -10.22 2.99
C GLY A 56 -17.98 -10.87 3.79
N TRP A 57 -16.72 -10.63 3.41
CA TRP A 57 -15.60 -11.39 3.97
C TRP A 57 -14.60 -10.56 4.76
N GLY A 58 -14.65 -9.21 4.62
CA GLY A 58 -13.69 -8.35 5.30
C GLY A 58 -12.31 -8.34 4.64
N THR A 59 -12.16 -9.03 3.54
CA THR A 59 -10.93 -9.02 2.74
C THR A 59 -11.31 -9.37 1.31
N CYS A 60 -10.45 -9.06 0.35
CA CYS A 60 -10.71 -9.37 -1.05
C CYS A 60 -9.40 -9.36 -1.83
N SER A 61 -9.49 -9.73 -3.11
CA SER A 61 -8.29 -9.74 -3.95
C SER A 61 -7.66 -8.36 -4.08
N HIS A 62 -8.46 -7.29 -4.06
CA HIS A 62 -7.94 -5.94 -4.20
C HIS A 62 -7.13 -5.51 -2.99
N THR A 63 -7.62 -5.77 -1.78
CA THR A 63 -6.88 -5.43 -0.58
C THR A 63 -5.63 -6.29 -0.45
N MET A 64 -5.74 -7.57 -0.77
CA MET A 64 -4.59 -8.45 -0.68
C MET A 64 -3.53 -8.13 -1.72
N ALA A 65 -3.95 -7.78 -2.94
CA ALA A 65 -3.00 -7.38 -3.98
C ALA A 65 -2.29 -6.08 -3.60
N LEU A 66 -3.03 -5.11 -3.09
CA LEU A 66 -2.44 -3.84 -2.70
C LEU A 66 -1.47 -4.05 -1.55
N GLU A 67 -1.83 -4.90 -0.60
CA GLU A 67 -0.93 -5.23 0.51
C GLU A 67 0.39 -5.77 -0.02
N LYS A 68 0.34 -6.67 -0.99
CA LYS A 68 1.56 -7.23 -1.56
C LYS A 68 2.38 -6.18 -2.30
N MET A 69 1.71 -5.25 -2.99
CA MET A 69 2.41 -4.22 -3.73
C MET A 69 3.19 -3.27 -2.82
N VAL A 70 2.66 -2.99 -1.64
CA VAL A 70 3.24 -1.98 -0.75
C VAL A 70 3.62 -2.55 0.61
N GLU A 71 3.79 -3.86 0.70
CA GLU A 71 3.98 -4.49 2.02
C GLU A 71 5.20 -3.97 2.76
N ASP A 72 6.25 -3.56 2.04
CA ASP A 72 7.44 -3.00 2.67
C ASP A 72 7.18 -1.64 3.31
N MET A 73 6.05 -1.03 2.99
CA MET A 73 5.70 0.29 3.49
C MET A 73 4.51 0.25 4.45
N LEU A 74 4.04 -0.94 4.80
CA LEU A 74 2.90 -1.07 5.69
C LEU A 74 3.33 -1.35 7.11
N PRO A 75 2.60 -0.84 8.11
CA PRO A 75 2.86 -1.25 9.48
C PRO A 75 2.43 -2.71 9.66
N GLU A 76 2.99 -3.37 10.64
CA GLU A 76 2.75 -4.80 10.86
C GLU A 76 1.27 -5.11 11.03
N GLN A 77 0.53 -4.26 11.72
CA GLN A 77 -0.89 -4.50 11.97
C GLN A 77 -1.74 -4.41 10.70
N ALA A 78 -1.20 -3.87 9.60
CA ALA A 78 -1.91 -3.80 8.35
C ALA A 78 -1.73 -5.05 7.50
N LEU A 79 -0.86 -5.96 7.87
CA LEU A 79 -0.56 -7.13 7.05
C LEU A 79 -1.70 -8.14 7.16
N ILE A 80 -2.36 -8.40 6.04
CA ILE A 80 -3.50 -9.29 5.95
C ILE A 80 -3.03 -10.73 5.80
N THR A 81 -2.02 -10.93 4.97
CA THR A 81 -1.60 -12.27 4.55
C THR A 81 -0.30 -12.70 5.19
N LYS A 82 0.04 -12.16 6.34
CA LYS A 82 1.29 -12.52 7.00
C LYS A 82 1.37 -14.00 7.34
N PHE A 83 0.25 -14.61 7.58
CA PHE A 83 0.21 -16.04 7.85
C PHE A 83 0.52 -16.88 6.61
N ASN A 84 0.49 -16.30 5.45
CA ASN A 84 0.79 -17.01 4.20
C ASN A 84 2.28 -17.27 4.04
N ALA A 85 3.10 -16.69 4.88
CA ALA A 85 4.51 -17.03 4.89
C ALA A 85 4.73 -18.46 5.34
N VAL A 86 3.76 -19.04 5.96
CA VAL A 86 3.83 -20.43 6.38
C VAL A 86 3.63 -21.31 5.16
N PRO A 87 4.54 -22.18 4.88
CA PRO A 87 4.46 -23.03 3.70
C PRO A 87 3.27 -23.95 3.69
#